data_98a1abc3f6f4621087b94d33f4e5ca44
#
_entry.id   98a1abc3f6f4621087b94d33f4e5ca44
#
_cell.length_a   1.000
_cell.length_b   1.000
_cell.length_c   1.000
_cell.angle_alpha   90.00
_cell.angle_beta   90.00
_cell.angle_gamma   90.00
#
_symmetry.space_group_name_H-M   'P 1'
#
loop_
_entity.id
_entity.type
_entity.pdbx_description
1 polymer ?
#
loop_
_entity_poly.entity_id
_entity_poly.type
_entity_poly.pdbx_seq_one_letter_code
_entity_poly.pdbx_strand_id
1 'polypeptide(L)'
;GDGMSTPQIYAAMLASDSPTSFERFPVSGLVKTNSKSHKITDSAAGGTAIATGHKTNNGMIGMNSDSIAVPSMLEIFSEKGMKTGLVVTSYITHATPASFVAKNINRNNYEEIALDISQCDNVNLLIGGGRKHFTDRKDGRNLIDEMTYNGWKYHDTLINSTENNEKVLILAAEEHLPTSAERGDFLPGATSFAL
;
A
#
# COMPACT_ATOMS: atom_id res chain seq x y z
N GLY A 1 -9.72 -5.68 0.75
CA GLY A 1 -9.95 -4.53 1.64
C GLY A 1 -9.43 -4.82 3.04
N ASP A 2 -8.72 -3.88 3.63
CA ASP A 2 -8.24 -3.98 5.01
C ASP A 2 -9.44 -4.01 5.97
N GLY A 3 -9.47 -4.97 6.89
CA GLY A 3 -10.59 -5.20 7.81
C GLY A 3 -11.89 -5.67 7.15
N MET A 4 -11.91 -5.91 5.85
CA MET A 4 -13.08 -6.40 5.14
C MET A 4 -13.23 -7.92 5.31
N SER A 5 -14.33 -8.33 5.89
CA SER A 5 -14.65 -9.74 6.12
C SER A 5 -15.99 -10.10 5.48
N THR A 6 -16.41 -11.36 5.64
CA THR A 6 -17.68 -11.85 5.09
C THR A 6 -18.90 -10.99 5.42
N PRO A 7 -19.08 -10.46 6.67
CA PRO A 7 -20.22 -9.58 6.95
C PRO A 7 -20.24 -8.29 6.12
N GLN A 8 -19.06 -7.65 5.88
CA GLN A 8 -19.00 -6.44 5.05
C GLN A 8 -19.30 -6.74 3.58
N ILE A 9 -18.79 -7.87 3.07
CA ILE A 9 -19.08 -8.32 1.70
C ILE A 9 -20.59 -8.60 1.57
N TYR A 10 -21.19 -9.33 2.50
CA TYR A 10 -22.61 -9.63 2.48
C TYR A 10 -23.48 -8.37 2.60
N ALA A 11 -23.09 -7.42 3.45
CA ALA A 11 -23.79 -6.14 3.55
C ALA A 11 -23.75 -5.37 2.21
N ALA A 12 -22.62 -5.40 1.49
CA ALA A 12 -22.50 -4.80 0.17
C ALA A 12 -23.41 -5.50 -0.87
N MET A 13 -23.49 -6.84 -0.84
CA MET A 13 -24.39 -7.61 -1.70
C MET A 13 -25.87 -7.25 -1.43
N LEU A 14 -26.26 -7.07 -0.17
CA LEU A 14 -27.63 -6.69 0.20
C LEU A 14 -27.98 -5.25 -0.19
N ALA A 15 -27.00 -4.36 -0.20
CA ALA A 15 -27.19 -2.94 -0.53
C ALA A 15 -27.10 -2.64 -2.02
N SER A 16 -26.71 -3.61 -2.84
CA SER A 16 -26.53 -3.42 -4.29
C SER A 16 -27.77 -3.88 -5.06
N ASP A 17 -28.22 -3.06 -6.00
CA ASP A 17 -29.32 -3.40 -6.92
C ASP A 17 -28.89 -4.39 -8.04
N SER A 18 -27.61 -4.71 -8.11
CA SER A 18 -27.04 -5.64 -9.10
C SER A 18 -25.97 -6.54 -8.48
N PRO A 19 -25.65 -7.70 -9.07
CA PRO A 19 -24.61 -8.58 -8.56
C PRO A 19 -23.28 -7.85 -8.38
N THR A 20 -22.66 -8.01 -7.22
CA THR A 20 -21.35 -7.43 -6.92
C THR A 20 -20.22 -8.16 -7.65
N SER A 21 -19.07 -7.51 -7.81
CA SER A 21 -17.90 -8.15 -8.42
C SER A 21 -17.41 -9.38 -7.66
N PHE A 22 -17.71 -9.50 -6.36
CA PHE A 22 -17.36 -10.69 -5.56
C PHE A 22 -18.11 -11.95 -6.03
N GLU A 23 -19.33 -11.82 -6.54
CA GLU A 23 -20.15 -12.95 -7.03
C GLU A 23 -19.65 -13.53 -8.35
N ARG A 24 -18.70 -12.86 -9.00
CA ARG A 24 -18.05 -13.35 -10.22
C ARG A 24 -17.02 -14.45 -9.97
N PHE A 25 -16.55 -14.61 -8.72
CA PHE A 25 -15.56 -15.62 -8.35
C PHE A 25 -16.24 -16.97 -8.11
N PRO A 26 -15.89 -18.01 -8.87
CA PRO A 26 -16.57 -19.31 -8.77
C PRO A 26 -16.11 -20.15 -7.58
N VAL A 27 -15.03 -19.75 -6.91
CA VAL A 27 -14.42 -20.51 -5.81
C VAL A 27 -14.18 -19.60 -4.62
N SER A 28 -14.50 -20.09 -3.44
CA SER A 28 -14.22 -19.43 -2.15
C SER A 28 -13.34 -20.30 -1.27
N GLY A 29 -12.55 -19.68 -0.42
CA GLY A 29 -11.69 -20.37 0.55
C GLY A 29 -11.65 -19.66 1.90
N LEU A 30 -11.13 -20.36 2.90
CA LEU A 30 -10.91 -19.81 4.23
C LEU A 30 -9.42 -19.76 4.53
N VAL A 31 -9.00 -18.68 5.19
CA VAL A 31 -7.61 -18.46 5.61
C VAL A 31 -7.54 -18.14 7.10
N LYS A 32 -6.50 -18.64 7.79
CA LYS A 32 -6.21 -18.24 9.16
C LYS A 32 -5.42 -16.96 9.17
N THR A 33 -6.03 -15.86 9.61
CA THR A 33 -5.47 -14.52 9.59
C THR A 33 -4.66 -14.13 10.84
N ASN A 34 -4.57 -15.02 11.88
CA ASN A 34 -3.80 -14.72 13.08
C ASN A 34 -2.35 -14.34 12.76
N SER A 35 -1.81 -13.35 13.48
CA SER A 35 -0.38 -13.02 13.42
C SER A 35 0.46 -14.03 14.22
N LYS A 36 1.78 -13.85 14.26
CA LYS A 36 2.66 -14.69 15.06
C LYS A 36 2.44 -14.44 16.56
N SER A 37 2.20 -13.19 16.95
CA SER A 37 2.07 -12.77 18.36
C SER A 37 0.64 -12.78 18.89
N HIS A 38 -0.40 -12.70 18.02
CA HIS A 38 -1.79 -12.48 18.44
C HIS A 38 -2.78 -13.34 17.64
N LYS A 39 -3.90 -13.70 18.28
CA LYS A 39 -5.03 -14.38 17.62
C LYS A 39 -5.71 -13.48 16.58
N ILE A 40 -5.71 -12.15 16.82
CA ILE A 40 -6.23 -11.14 15.91
C ILE A 40 -5.04 -10.39 15.34
N THR A 41 -4.87 -10.46 14.02
CA THR A 41 -3.82 -9.72 13.30
C THR A 41 -4.14 -8.22 13.27
N ASP A 42 -3.11 -7.39 13.23
CA ASP A 42 -3.24 -6.01 12.75
C ASP A 42 -2.89 -5.93 11.26
N SER A 43 -3.06 -4.74 10.65
CA SER A 43 -2.76 -4.51 9.23
C SER A 43 -1.28 -4.71 8.89
N ALA A 44 -0.37 -4.46 9.84
CA ALA A 44 1.06 -4.60 9.61
C ALA A 44 1.44 -6.08 9.44
N ALA A 45 1.05 -6.92 10.40
CA ALA A 45 1.32 -8.36 10.32
C ALA A 45 0.52 -9.03 9.20
N GLY A 46 -0.74 -8.62 8.96
CA GLY A 46 -1.56 -9.12 7.87
C GLY A 46 -0.99 -8.73 6.50
N GLY A 47 -0.62 -7.46 6.32
CA GLY A 47 0.01 -6.95 5.10
C GLY A 47 1.35 -7.63 4.83
N THR A 48 2.19 -7.78 5.86
CA THR A 48 3.47 -8.50 5.75
C THR A 48 3.27 -9.95 5.33
N ALA A 49 2.29 -10.65 5.91
CA ALA A 49 2.01 -12.04 5.52
C ALA A 49 1.56 -12.16 4.05
N ILE A 50 0.78 -11.20 3.55
CA ILE A 50 0.37 -11.15 2.14
C ILE A 50 1.57 -10.81 1.25
N ALA A 51 2.37 -9.80 1.63
CA ALA A 51 3.48 -9.31 0.83
C ALA A 51 4.65 -10.29 0.71
N THR A 52 4.90 -11.08 1.79
CA THR A 52 6.15 -11.87 1.92
C THR A 52 5.92 -13.37 2.08
N GLY A 53 4.69 -13.82 2.36
CA GLY A 53 4.41 -15.20 2.74
C GLY A 53 4.81 -15.55 4.18
N HIS A 54 5.31 -14.61 4.98
CA HIS A 54 5.79 -14.83 6.34
C HIS A 54 4.87 -14.19 7.38
N LYS A 55 4.44 -14.97 8.38
CA LYS A 55 3.76 -14.41 9.55
C LYS A 55 4.76 -13.69 10.45
N THR A 56 4.37 -12.48 10.90
CA THR A 56 5.15 -11.66 11.82
C THR A 56 4.34 -11.26 13.05
N ASN A 57 4.95 -10.49 13.95
CA ASN A 57 4.27 -9.93 15.12
C ASN A 57 3.44 -8.71 14.72
N ASN A 58 2.34 -8.44 15.46
CA ASN A 58 1.58 -7.22 15.25
C ASN A 58 2.49 -5.99 15.34
N GLY A 59 2.27 -5.02 14.47
CA GLY A 59 3.06 -3.80 14.35
C GLY A 59 4.27 -3.88 13.42
N MET A 60 4.75 -5.06 13.06
CA MET A 60 5.95 -5.22 12.22
C MET A 60 5.61 -5.21 10.72
N ILE A 61 6.46 -4.54 9.94
CA ILE A 61 6.31 -4.32 8.49
C ILE A 61 7.48 -4.95 7.74
N GLY A 62 7.21 -5.82 6.77
CA GLY A 62 8.21 -6.38 5.86
C GLY A 62 9.32 -7.21 6.53
N MET A 63 9.09 -7.66 7.76
CA MET A 63 10.04 -8.42 8.58
C MET A 63 9.39 -9.69 9.10
N ASN A 64 10.18 -10.72 9.38
CA ASN A 64 9.71 -11.89 10.12
C ASN A 64 9.59 -11.61 11.64
N SER A 65 9.13 -12.61 12.42
CA SER A 65 8.95 -12.46 13.88
C SER A 65 10.26 -12.22 14.65
N ASP A 66 11.40 -12.49 14.05
CA ASP A 66 12.74 -12.32 14.63
C ASP A 66 13.37 -10.97 14.24
N SER A 67 12.56 -10.05 13.68
CA SER A 67 12.99 -8.73 13.21
C SER A 67 14.01 -8.78 12.07
N ILE A 68 13.98 -9.84 11.27
CA ILE A 68 14.81 -9.97 10.07
C ILE A 68 13.96 -9.57 8.86
N ALA A 69 14.51 -8.66 8.04
CA ALA A 69 13.88 -8.25 6.79
C ALA A 69 13.65 -9.46 5.86
N VAL A 70 12.47 -9.53 5.25
CA VAL A 70 12.13 -10.59 4.30
C VAL A 70 11.72 -9.97 2.96
N PRO A 71 12.10 -10.56 1.82
CA PRO A 71 11.74 -10.02 0.53
C PRO A 71 10.23 -10.07 0.30
N SER A 72 9.68 -9.02 -0.26
CA SER A 72 8.28 -8.94 -0.67
C SER A 72 8.08 -9.47 -2.08
N MET A 73 6.83 -9.74 -2.45
CA MET A 73 6.50 -10.10 -3.83
C MET A 73 6.86 -8.98 -4.82
N LEU A 74 6.82 -7.71 -4.43
CA LEU A 74 7.24 -6.61 -5.29
C LEU A 74 8.74 -6.69 -5.60
N GLU A 75 9.57 -6.94 -4.58
CA GLU A 75 11.00 -7.13 -4.75
C GLU A 75 11.28 -8.32 -5.68
N ILE A 76 10.65 -9.48 -5.43
CA ILE A 76 10.82 -10.69 -6.23
C ILE A 76 10.40 -10.49 -7.69
N PHE A 77 9.28 -9.81 -7.94
CA PHE A 77 8.80 -9.58 -9.31
C PHE A 77 9.60 -8.48 -10.02
N SER A 78 10.03 -7.45 -9.31
CA SER A 78 10.93 -6.42 -9.86
C SER A 78 12.26 -7.02 -10.32
N GLU A 79 12.86 -7.92 -9.53
CA GLU A 79 14.08 -8.65 -9.92
C GLU A 79 13.90 -9.50 -11.19
N LYS A 80 12.65 -9.88 -11.51
CA LYS A 80 12.31 -10.57 -12.77
C LYS A 80 11.98 -9.62 -13.92
N GLY A 81 12.22 -8.32 -13.75
CA GLY A 81 11.98 -7.29 -14.75
C GLY A 81 10.52 -6.86 -14.89
N MET A 82 9.64 -7.23 -13.96
CA MET A 82 8.25 -6.78 -13.97
C MET A 82 8.12 -5.38 -13.40
N LYS A 83 7.22 -4.58 -13.94
CA LYS A 83 6.79 -3.32 -13.33
C LYS A 83 5.93 -3.62 -12.12
N THR A 84 6.13 -2.85 -11.05
CA THR A 84 5.40 -3.02 -9.79
C THR A 84 4.84 -1.68 -9.33
N GLY A 85 3.71 -1.72 -8.62
CA GLY A 85 3.08 -0.51 -8.12
C GLY A 85 2.13 -0.75 -6.96
N LEU A 86 1.81 0.32 -6.25
CA LEU A 86 0.86 0.34 -5.15
C LEU A 86 -0.16 1.44 -5.38
N VAL A 87 -1.44 1.10 -5.26
CA VAL A 87 -2.57 2.03 -5.34
C VAL A 87 -3.41 1.85 -4.08
N VAL A 88 -3.51 2.91 -3.28
CA VAL A 88 -4.25 2.89 -2.02
C VAL A 88 -5.02 4.20 -1.80
N THR A 89 -5.99 4.18 -0.91
CA THR A 89 -6.71 5.38 -0.45
C THR A 89 -6.27 5.85 0.94
N SER A 90 -5.37 5.08 1.56
CA SER A 90 -4.70 5.45 2.82
C SER A 90 -3.42 6.25 2.56
N TYR A 91 -2.68 6.58 3.63
CA TYR A 91 -1.26 6.93 3.50
C TYR A 91 -0.54 5.84 2.74
N ILE A 92 0.36 6.20 1.83
CA ILE A 92 1.26 5.21 1.22
C ILE A 92 2.23 4.63 2.27
N THR A 93 2.46 5.35 3.36
CA THR A 93 3.23 4.91 4.54
C THR A 93 2.41 4.08 5.53
N HIS A 94 1.09 3.91 5.31
CA HIS A 94 0.27 3.05 6.18
C HIS A 94 0.73 1.60 6.09
N ALA A 95 0.51 0.85 7.18
CA ALA A 95 1.05 -0.50 7.35
C ALA A 95 0.80 -1.44 6.16
N THR A 96 -0.38 -1.42 5.56
CA THR A 96 -0.74 -2.33 4.47
C THR A 96 0.11 -2.11 3.22
N PRO A 97 0.16 -0.91 2.60
CA PRO A 97 1.05 -0.68 1.45
C PRO A 97 2.53 -0.74 1.85
N ALA A 98 2.91 -0.19 3.01
CA ALA A 98 4.30 -0.20 3.48
C ALA A 98 4.88 -1.61 3.60
N SER A 99 4.06 -2.61 3.94
CA SER A 99 4.50 -4.02 4.04
C SER A 99 5.08 -4.60 2.74
N PHE A 100 4.83 -3.97 1.60
CA PHE A 100 5.36 -4.41 0.31
C PHE A 100 6.69 -3.74 -0.06
N VAL A 101 7.03 -2.59 0.56
CA VAL A 101 8.15 -1.72 0.12
C VAL A 101 9.07 -1.27 1.24
N ALA A 102 8.67 -1.41 2.51
CA ALA A 102 9.43 -0.96 3.68
C ALA A 102 9.72 -2.09 4.66
N LYS A 103 10.69 -1.88 5.54
CA LYS A 103 11.12 -2.83 6.57
C LYS A 103 11.21 -2.12 7.91
N ASN A 104 10.20 -2.24 8.76
CA ASN A 104 10.17 -1.54 10.06
C ASN A 104 9.55 -2.39 11.17
N ILE A 105 10.12 -2.32 12.37
CA ILE A 105 9.60 -3.03 13.54
C ILE A 105 8.32 -2.40 14.10
N ASN A 106 8.02 -1.14 13.71
CA ASN A 106 6.87 -0.41 14.22
C ASN A 106 6.16 0.35 13.11
N ARG A 107 4.93 -0.03 12.82
CA ARG A 107 4.05 0.57 11.82
C ARG A 107 3.78 2.07 12.01
N ASN A 108 4.04 2.62 13.18
CA ASN A 108 3.81 4.04 13.49
C ASN A 108 5.03 4.92 13.20
N ASN A 109 6.14 4.34 12.79
CA ASN A 109 7.35 5.07 12.40
C ASN A 109 7.21 5.63 10.98
N TYR A 110 6.18 6.46 10.75
CA TYR A 110 5.80 6.93 9.40
C TYR A 110 6.94 7.64 8.65
N GLU A 111 7.77 8.43 9.36
CA GLU A 111 8.88 9.14 8.74
C GLU A 111 10.00 8.17 8.28
N GLU A 112 10.30 7.14 9.07
CA GLU A 112 11.25 6.09 8.70
C GLU A 112 10.71 5.24 7.53
N ILE A 113 9.41 4.89 7.59
CA ILE A 113 8.75 4.17 6.51
C ILE A 113 8.76 4.99 5.21
N ALA A 114 8.52 6.31 5.28
CA ALA A 114 8.62 7.19 4.12
C ALA A 114 10.05 7.24 3.56
N LEU A 115 11.06 7.18 4.43
CA LEU A 115 12.46 7.10 4.02
C LEU A 115 12.75 5.78 3.28
N ASP A 116 12.32 4.63 3.83
CA ASP A 116 12.45 3.33 3.16
C ASP A 116 11.78 3.35 1.78
N ILE A 117 10.56 3.91 1.69
CA ILE A 117 9.81 4.04 0.42
C ILE A 117 10.60 4.90 -0.58
N SER A 118 11.18 6.02 -0.15
CA SER A 118 11.92 6.93 -1.02
C SER A 118 13.19 6.31 -1.60
N GLN A 119 13.75 5.31 -0.92
CA GLN A 119 14.94 4.58 -1.30
C GLN A 119 14.64 3.23 -1.99
N CYS A 120 13.36 2.87 -2.15
CA CYS A 120 12.96 1.60 -2.74
C CYS A 120 13.08 1.65 -4.26
N ASP A 121 13.99 0.84 -4.82
CA ASP A 121 14.17 0.73 -6.26
C ASP A 121 13.24 -0.28 -6.94
N ASN A 122 12.56 -1.10 -6.15
CA ASN A 122 11.72 -2.21 -6.61
C ASN A 122 10.28 -1.81 -6.92
N VAL A 123 9.96 -0.50 -6.99
CA VAL A 123 8.61 -0.01 -7.28
C VAL A 123 8.67 1.10 -8.33
N ASN A 124 7.70 1.09 -9.25
CA ASN A 124 7.62 2.04 -10.35
C ASN A 124 6.47 3.04 -10.18
N LEU A 125 5.42 2.64 -9.45
CA LEU A 125 4.22 3.46 -9.27
C LEU A 125 3.75 3.43 -7.82
N LEU A 126 3.56 4.61 -7.25
CA LEU A 126 3.01 4.79 -5.91
C LEU A 126 1.87 5.81 -5.97
N ILE A 127 0.65 5.38 -5.63
CA ILE A 127 -0.54 6.26 -5.58
C ILE A 127 -1.21 6.12 -4.21
N GLY A 128 -1.38 7.24 -3.52
CA GLY A 128 -2.05 7.26 -2.22
C GLY A 128 -2.11 8.66 -1.60
N GLY A 129 -2.27 8.70 -0.29
CA GLY A 129 -2.13 9.89 0.54
C GLY A 129 -0.86 9.87 1.39
N GLY A 130 -0.79 10.77 2.37
CA GLY A 130 0.31 10.82 3.35
C GLY A 130 1.49 11.70 2.96
N ARG A 131 1.27 12.72 2.12
CA ARG A 131 2.30 13.68 1.67
C ARG A 131 3.08 14.26 2.84
N LYS A 132 2.43 14.56 3.97
CA LYS A 132 3.08 15.11 5.17
C LYS A 132 4.27 14.28 5.67
N HIS A 133 4.26 12.96 5.52
CA HIS A 133 5.37 12.12 5.97
C HIS A 133 6.62 12.23 5.09
N PHE A 134 6.48 12.81 3.90
CA PHE A 134 7.58 13.07 2.97
C PHE A 134 8.09 14.50 3.06
N THR A 135 7.25 15.48 3.48
CA THR A 135 7.57 16.92 3.44
C THR A 135 7.60 17.59 4.81
N ASP A 136 6.72 17.20 5.75
CA ASP A 136 6.64 17.76 7.11
C ASP A 136 7.35 16.82 8.10
N ARG A 137 8.66 16.73 7.94
CA ARG A 137 9.52 15.78 8.66
C ARG A 137 10.32 16.47 9.75
N LYS A 138 10.55 15.77 10.88
CA LYS A 138 11.36 16.27 12.01
C LYS A 138 12.84 16.46 11.65
N ASP A 139 13.33 15.70 10.66
CA ASP A 139 14.71 15.81 10.16
C ASP A 139 14.90 16.95 9.15
N GLY A 140 13.84 17.69 8.81
CA GLY A 140 13.86 18.82 7.87
C GLY A 140 14.07 18.43 6.41
N ARG A 141 14.08 17.14 6.07
CA ARG A 141 14.22 16.66 4.67
C ARG A 141 12.90 16.79 3.93
N ASN A 142 12.99 17.00 2.61
CA ASN A 142 11.89 16.86 1.69
C ASN A 142 12.15 15.66 0.77
N LEU A 143 11.55 14.50 1.10
CA LEU A 143 11.76 13.28 0.35
C LEU A 143 11.15 13.32 -1.06
N ILE A 144 10.15 14.17 -1.31
CA ILE A 144 9.59 14.37 -2.66
C ILE A 144 10.64 15.02 -3.57
N ASP A 145 11.35 16.05 -3.09
CA ASP A 145 12.42 16.70 -3.86
C ASP A 145 13.56 15.71 -4.13
N GLU A 146 13.93 14.91 -3.13
CA GLU A 146 14.97 13.89 -3.27
C GLU A 146 14.58 12.80 -4.29
N MET A 147 13.34 12.29 -4.21
CA MET A 147 12.81 11.31 -5.18
C MET A 147 12.75 11.92 -6.59
N THR A 148 12.32 13.18 -6.72
CA THR A 148 12.27 13.88 -8.00
C THR A 148 13.67 14.05 -8.59
N TYR A 149 14.65 14.43 -7.78
CA TYR A 149 16.05 14.50 -8.21
C TYR A 149 16.57 13.13 -8.70
N ASN A 150 16.09 12.03 -8.09
CA ASN A 150 16.40 10.65 -8.46
C ASN A 150 15.51 10.09 -9.58
N GLY A 151 14.80 10.95 -10.31
CA GLY A 151 14.08 10.58 -11.53
C GLY A 151 12.61 10.19 -11.35
N TRP A 152 12.03 10.32 -10.15
CA TRP A 152 10.60 10.17 -9.97
C TRP A 152 9.83 11.39 -10.53
N LYS A 153 8.66 11.13 -11.10
CA LYS A 153 7.67 12.17 -11.44
C LYS A 153 6.66 12.28 -10.33
N TYR A 154 6.66 13.41 -9.65
CA TYR A 154 5.71 13.69 -8.57
C TYR A 154 4.48 14.43 -9.06
N HIS A 155 3.31 14.04 -8.56
CA HIS A 155 2.03 14.72 -8.75
C HIS A 155 1.23 14.73 -7.45
N ASP A 156 0.48 15.79 -7.22
CA ASP A 156 -0.44 15.94 -6.09
C ASP A 156 -1.89 15.57 -6.44
N THR A 157 -2.14 15.24 -7.69
CA THR A 157 -3.45 14.80 -8.22
C THR A 157 -3.26 13.64 -9.19
N LEU A 158 -4.33 12.87 -9.41
CA LEU A 158 -4.32 11.81 -10.42
C LEU A 158 -4.17 12.41 -11.81
N ILE A 159 -3.23 11.87 -12.58
CA ILE A 159 -2.97 12.26 -13.98
C ILE A 159 -3.60 11.25 -14.94
N ASN A 160 -3.78 11.64 -16.21
CA ASN A 160 -4.44 10.81 -17.21
C ASN A 160 -3.49 9.83 -17.94
N SER A 161 -2.20 10.15 -17.98
CA SER A 161 -1.20 9.31 -18.65
C SER A 161 0.20 9.61 -18.13
N THR A 162 1.12 8.69 -18.33
CA THR A 162 2.55 8.83 -18.07
C THR A 162 3.33 8.32 -19.27
N GLU A 163 4.59 8.70 -19.38
CA GLU A 163 5.50 8.14 -20.39
C GLU A 163 5.96 6.73 -19.99
N ASN A 164 6.30 5.92 -20.97
CA ASN A 164 6.81 4.58 -20.72
C ASN A 164 8.11 4.63 -19.89
N ASN A 165 8.19 3.75 -18.90
CA ASN A 165 9.33 3.58 -17.99
C ASN A 165 9.58 4.69 -16.95
N GLU A 166 8.69 5.64 -16.78
CA GLU A 166 8.80 6.60 -15.67
C GLU A 166 8.47 5.94 -14.32
N LYS A 167 9.16 6.38 -13.28
CA LYS A 167 8.75 6.15 -11.89
C LYS A 167 7.81 7.27 -11.48
N VAL A 168 6.60 6.94 -11.01
CA VAL A 168 5.56 7.93 -10.70
C VAL A 168 5.13 7.84 -9.24
N LEU A 169 5.15 8.98 -8.56
CA LEU A 169 4.66 9.18 -7.22
C LEU A 169 3.46 10.13 -7.23
N ILE A 170 2.29 9.66 -6.82
CA ILE A 170 1.09 10.49 -6.67
C ILE A 170 0.67 10.48 -5.20
N LEU A 171 0.83 11.62 -4.52
CA LEU A 171 0.37 11.81 -3.14
C LEU A 171 -0.78 12.82 -3.13
N ALA A 172 -1.99 12.32 -3.38
CA ALA A 172 -3.18 13.12 -3.64
C ALA A 172 -3.83 13.73 -2.37
N ALA A 173 -3.25 13.51 -1.20
CA ALA A 173 -3.71 14.10 0.06
C ALA A 173 -2.56 14.22 1.07
N GLU A 174 -2.65 15.20 1.97
CA GLU A 174 -1.73 15.32 3.13
C GLU A 174 -1.85 14.11 4.05
N GLU A 175 -3.07 13.65 4.25
CA GLU A 175 -3.44 12.50 5.08
C GLU A 175 -4.04 11.38 4.22
N HIS A 176 -4.96 10.60 4.79
CA HIS A 176 -5.77 9.66 4.00
C HIS A 176 -6.62 10.40 2.99
N LEU A 177 -6.88 9.78 1.85
CA LEU A 177 -7.90 10.30 0.96
C LEU A 177 -9.27 10.30 1.68
N PRO A 178 -10.18 11.18 1.28
CA PRO A 178 -11.54 11.23 1.83
C PRO A 178 -12.30 9.90 1.70
N THR A 179 -13.46 9.81 2.34
CA THR A 179 -14.34 8.63 2.24
C THR A 179 -14.78 8.40 0.79
N SER A 180 -15.27 7.21 0.48
CA SER A 180 -15.69 6.88 -0.90
C SER A 180 -16.78 7.82 -1.44
N ALA A 181 -17.67 8.33 -0.57
CA ALA A 181 -18.70 9.29 -0.95
C ALA A 181 -18.13 10.66 -1.39
N GLU A 182 -16.99 11.05 -0.83
CA GLU A 182 -16.35 12.35 -1.08
C GLU A 182 -15.31 12.29 -2.20
N ARG A 183 -14.50 11.20 -2.27
CA ARG A 183 -13.45 11.05 -3.29
C ARG A 183 -13.97 10.51 -4.63
N GLY A 184 -15.24 10.07 -4.70
CA GLY A 184 -15.84 9.53 -5.92
C GLY A 184 -15.03 8.36 -6.52
N ASP A 185 -14.80 8.42 -7.81
CA ASP A 185 -14.15 7.38 -8.61
C ASP A 185 -12.61 7.40 -8.55
N PHE A 186 -12.01 8.04 -7.54
CA PHE A 186 -10.53 8.08 -7.42
C PHE A 186 -9.90 6.68 -7.47
N LEU A 187 -10.38 5.73 -6.66
CA LEU A 187 -9.76 4.41 -6.59
C LEU A 187 -9.91 3.60 -7.89
N PRO A 188 -11.09 3.51 -8.51
CA PRO A 188 -11.23 2.92 -9.85
C PRO A 188 -10.35 3.59 -10.89
N GLY A 189 -10.33 4.93 -10.94
CA GLY A 189 -9.52 5.71 -11.89
C GLY A 189 -8.02 5.48 -11.68
N ALA A 190 -7.53 5.55 -10.43
CA ALA A 190 -6.14 5.27 -10.10
C ALA A 190 -5.73 3.82 -10.41
N THR A 191 -6.64 2.87 -10.22
CA THR A 191 -6.38 1.46 -10.58
C THR A 191 -6.30 1.28 -12.10
N SER A 192 -7.21 1.91 -12.85
CA SER A 192 -7.16 1.88 -14.33
C SER A 192 -5.90 2.55 -14.88
N PHE A 193 -5.44 3.63 -14.25
CA PHE A 193 -4.19 4.30 -14.61
C PHE A 193 -2.96 3.41 -14.35
N ALA A 194 -3.01 2.58 -13.32
CA ALA A 194 -1.90 1.72 -12.91
C ALA A 194 -1.75 0.44 -13.75
N LEU A 195 -2.79 0.06 -14.51
CA LEU A 195 -2.84 -1.15 -15.36
C LEU A 195 -2.51 -0.85 -16.82
#